data_d5ceeebcc1bcfce4e7e917acc1dea2ed
#
_entry.id   d5ceeebcc1bcfce4e7e917acc1dea2ed
#
_cell.length_a   1.000
_cell.length_b   1.000
_cell.length_c   1.000
_cell.angle_alpha   90.00
_cell.angle_beta   90.00
_cell.angle_gamma   90.00
#
_symmetry.space_group_name_H-M   'P 1'
#
loop_
_entity.id
_entity.type
_entity.pdbx_description
1 polymer ?
#
loop_
_entity_poly.entity_id
_entity_poly.type
_entity_poly.pdbx_seq_one_letter_code
_entity_poly.pdbx_strand_id
1 'polypeptide(L)'
;MESLIQFGDARDPQAHAPDPVHLVITSPPYWSIKDYGTANQVGFGSSYEAYLADLQRVWSLSYARLLDGCRMCINIGDQFLRAKDHGRYRVLPIRTAIIEQMTALGADYMGAIIWQKMTNTNTSGGGRNKRRVVST
;
A
#
# COMPACT_ATOMS: atom_id res chain seq x y z
N MET A 1 -24.40 16.98 -1.50
CA MET A 1 -23.28 16.03 -1.73
C MET A 1 -23.79 14.68 -1.30
N GLU A 2 -23.88 13.74 -2.22
CA GLU A 2 -24.26 12.35 -1.89
C GLU A 2 -23.02 11.54 -1.55
N SER A 3 -23.15 10.65 -0.58
CA SER A 3 -22.10 9.71 -0.18
C SER A 3 -22.63 8.30 -0.35
N LEU A 4 -21.86 7.46 -1.01
CA LEU A 4 -22.16 6.04 -1.19
C LEU A 4 -21.11 5.22 -0.43
N ILE A 5 -21.57 4.25 0.36
CA ILE A 5 -20.70 3.24 1.00
C ILE A 5 -21.00 1.91 0.32
N GLN A 6 -19.95 1.32 -0.23
CA GLN A 6 -20.03 0.02 -0.90
C GLN A 6 -19.07 -0.97 -0.21
N PHE A 7 -19.58 -2.17 0.10
CA PHE A 7 -18.78 -3.27 0.63
C PHE A 7 -18.45 -4.24 -0.49
N GLY A 8 -17.19 -4.67 -0.55
CA GLY A 8 -16.75 -5.61 -1.57
C GLY A 8 -15.26 -5.88 -1.56
N ASP A 9 -14.82 -6.78 -2.41
CA ASP A 9 -13.41 -7.03 -2.66
C ASP A 9 -12.93 -6.06 -3.75
N ALA A 10 -11.88 -5.27 -3.45
CA ALA A 10 -11.34 -4.30 -4.41
C ALA A 10 -10.77 -4.95 -5.69
N ARG A 11 -10.58 -6.27 -5.71
CA ARG A 11 -10.21 -7.04 -6.92
C ARG A 11 -11.41 -7.34 -7.82
N ASP A 12 -12.64 -7.08 -7.35
CA ASP A 12 -13.86 -7.24 -8.12
C ASP A 12 -14.21 -5.93 -8.84
N PRO A 13 -14.40 -5.95 -10.18
CA PRO A 13 -14.83 -4.76 -10.92
C PRO A 13 -16.12 -4.13 -10.39
N GLN A 14 -17.01 -4.93 -9.79
CA GLN A 14 -18.28 -4.46 -9.24
C GLN A 14 -18.13 -3.70 -7.93
N ALA A 15 -16.98 -3.83 -7.24
CA ALA A 15 -16.68 -3.07 -6.03
C ALA A 15 -16.17 -1.65 -6.31
N HIS A 16 -15.99 -1.28 -7.57
CA HIS A 16 -15.55 0.05 -7.97
C HIS A 16 -16.74 0.91 -8.39
N ALA A 17 -16.59 2.23 -8.22
CA ALA A 17 -17.59 3.19 -8.68
C ALA A 17 -17.94 2.94 -10.17
N PRO A 18 -19.22 2.99 -10.54
CA PRO A 18 -19.65 2.78 -11.92
C PRO A 18 -19.17 3.92 -12.83
N ASP A 19 -19.14 5.14 -12.29
CA ASP A 19 -18.76 6.35 -13.02
C ASP A 19 -17.28 6.68 -12.86
N PRO A 20 -16.68 7.43 -13.82
CA PRO A 20 -15.33 7.94 -13.68
C PRO A 20 -15.15 8.84 -12.45
N VAL A 21 -13.97 8.80 -11.85
CA VAL A 21 -13.64 9.54 -10.63
C VAL A 21 -12.49 10.51 -10.84
N HIS A 22 -12.50 11.62 -10.09
CA HIS A 22 -11.44 12.64 -10.13
C HIS A 22 -10.29 12.34 -9.17
N LEU A 23 -10.51 11.46 -8.18
CA LEU A 23 -9.52 11.15 -7.17
C LEU A 23 -9.72 9.75 -6.63
N VAL A 24 -8.62 9.00 -6.54
CA VAL A 24 -8.56 7.74 -5.80
C VAL A 24 -7.60 7.92 -4.63
N ILE A 25 -8.05 7.60 -3.41
CA ILE A 25 -7.20 7.56 -2.21
C ILE A 25 -7.37 6.19 -1.59
N THR A 26 -6.26 5.48 -1.38
CA THR A 26 -6.29 4.14 -0.82
C THR A 26 -5.07 3.83 0.04
N SER A 27 -5.24 2.89 0.97
CA SER A 27 -4.18 2.31 1.79
C SER A 27 -4.34 0.80 1.76
N PRO A 28 -3.65 0.09 0.87
CA PRO A 28 -3.77 -1.36 0.75
C PRO A 28 -3.17 -2.06 1.97
N PRO A 29 -3.51 -3.33 2.23
CA PRO A 29 -2.80 -4.14 3.21
C PRO A 29 -1.32 -4.21 2.89
N TYR A 30 -0.46 -4.22 3.94
CA TYR A 30 0.99 -4.30 3.79
C TYR A 30 1.43 -5.76 3.84
N TRP A 31 1.12 -6.51 2.82
CA TRP A 31 1.38 -7.95 2.70
C TRP A 31 1.02 -8.72 3.98
N SER A 32 1.95 -9.40 4.63
CA SER A 32 1.72 -10.30 5.78
C SER A 32 1.83 -9.63 7.16
N ILE A 33 1.79 -8.26 7.23
CA ILE A 33 1.98 -7.57 8.53
C ILE A 33 0.80 -7.79 9.48
N LYS A 34 -0.42 -7.79 8.96
CA LYS A 34 -1.62 -7.84 9.80
C LYS A 34 -2.69 -8.75 9.21
N ASP A 35 -3.18 -9.65 10.05
CA ASP A 35 -4.40 -10.40 9.81
C ASP A 35 -5.61 -9.52 10.16
N TYR A 36 -6.50 -9.29 9.20
CA TYR A 36 -7.77 -8.58 9.40
C TYR A 36 -8.94 -9.55 9.63
N GLY A 37 -8.68 -10.86 9.71
CA GLY A 37 -9.67 -11.89 10.00
C GLY A 37 -10.59 -12.26 8.84
N THR A 38 -10.20 -11.96 7.61
CA THR A 38 -10.96 -12.34 6.41
C THR A 38 -10.19 -13.37 5.57
N ALA A 39 -10.89 -14.45 5.18
CA ALA A 39 -10.27 -15.59 4.49
C ALA A 39 -9.58 -15.23 3.15
N ASN A 40 -10.03 -14.18 2.48
CA ASN A 40 -9.53 -13.75 1.17
C ASN A 40 -8.76 -12.44 1.23
N GLN A 41 -8.20 -12.10 2.38
CA GLN A 41 -7.43 -10.88 2.56
C GLN A 41 -6.26 -10.83 1.56
N VAL A 42 -6.10 -9.69 0.89
CA VAL A 42 -4.96 -9.45 0.01
C VAL A 42 -3.66 -9.51 0.82
N GLY A 43 -2.75 -10.39 0.43
CA GLY A 43 -1.40 -10.48 0.94
C GLY A 43 -1.19 -11.38 2.18
N PHE A 44 -2.17 -11.53 3.07
CA PHE A 44 -1.97 -12.35 4.26
C PHE A 44 -1.97 -13.85 3.92
N GLY A 45 -0.88 -14.54 4.29
CA GLY A 45 -0.70 -15.97 3.98
C GLY A 45 -0.37 -16.28 2.52
N SER A 46 -0.22 -15.28 1.65
CA SER A 46 0.18 -15.46 0.25
C SER A 46 1.67 -15.21 0.02
N SER A 47 2.21 -15.66 -1.11
CA SER A 47 3.54 -15.25 -1.55
C SER A 47 3.59 -13.75 -1.84
N TYR A 48 4.80 -13.18 -1.85
CA TYR A 48 4.97 -11.75 -2.18
C TYR A 48 4.56 -11.44 -3.61
N GLU A 49 4.83 -12.35 -4.54
CA GLU A 49 4.47 -12.27 -5.94
C GLU A 49 2.95 -12.29 -6.13
N ALA A 50 2.24 -13.18 -5.44
CA ALA A 50 0.78 -13.23 -5.46
C ALA A 50 0.15 -11.95 -4.89
N TYR A 51 0.72 -11.42 -3.80
CA TYR A 51 0.31 -10.14 -3.25
C TYR A 51 0.46 -8.99 -4.26
N LEU A 52 1.60 -8.91 -4.95
CA LEU A 52 1.82 -7.88 -5.98
C LEU A 52 0.87 -8.05 -7.17
N ALA A 53 0.55 -9.28 -7.56
CA ALA A 53 -0.42 -9.54 -8.63
C ALA A 53 -1.84 -9.09 -8.24
N ASP A 54 -2.25 -9.36 -6.99
CA ASP A 54 -3.52 -8.88 -6.45
C ASP A 54 -3.59 -7.34 -6.45
N LEU A 55 -2.53 -6.68 -6.00
CA LEU A 55 -2.44 -5.21 -6.04
C LEU A 55 -2.54 -4.67 -7.46
N GLN A 56 -1.82 -5.28 -8.41
CA GLN A 56 -1.87 -4.86 -9.81
C GLN A 56 -3.28 -4.93 -10.37
N ARG A 57 -4.05 -5.95 -10.00
CA ARG A 57 -5.47 -6.06 -10.41
C ARG A 57 -6.28 -4.88 -9.85
N VAL A 58 -6.12 -4.55 -8.58
CA VAL A 58 -6.80 -3.39 -7.96
C VAL A 58 -6.41 -2.08 -8.66
N TRP A 59 -5.12 -1.90 -8.95
CA TRP A 59 -4.65 -0.70 -9.64
C TRP A 59 -5.23 -0.56 -11.04
N SER A 60 -5.27 -1.64 -11.81
CA SER A 60 -5.84 -1.64 -13.16
C SER A 60 -7.31 -1.22 -13.15
N LEU A 61 -8.10 -1.75 -12.19
CA LEU A 61 -9.51 -1.40 -12.05
C LEU A 61 -9.71 0.05 -11.62
N SER A 62 -8.91 0.52 -10.65
CA SER A 62 -8.98 1.91 -10.16
C SER A 62 -8.52 2.90 -11.22
N TYR A 63 -7.45 2.59 -11.95
CA TYR A 63 -6.90 3.44 -13.00
C TYR A 63 -7.86 3.60 -14.17
N ALA A 64 -8.54 2.52 -14.55
CA ALA A 64 -9.55 2.55 -15.61
C ALA A 64 -10.77 3.45 -15.29
N ARG A 65 -10.97 3.81 -14.02
CA ARG A 65 -12.03 4.74 -13.57
C ARG A 65 -11.53 6.16 -13.34
N LEU A 66 -10.23 6.36 -13.30
CA LEU A 66 -9.65 7.68 -13.07
C LEU A 66 -9.72 8.52 -14.35
N LEU A 67 -10.23 9.74 -14.24
CA LEU A 67 -10.24 10.69 -15.35
C LEU A 67 -8.83 11.17 -15.68
N ASP A 68 -8.59 11.51 -16.94
CA ASP A 68 -7.33 12.06 -17.42
C ASP A 68 -6.92 13.32 -16.63
N GLY A 69 -5.64 13.42 -16.30
CA GLY A 69 -5.09 14.52 -15.51
C GLY A 69 -5.43 14.48 -14.01
N CYS A 70 -6.21 13.50 -13.57
CA CYS A 70 -6.59 13.33 -12.17
C CYS A 70 -5.58 12.51 -11.36
N ARG A 71 -5.79 12.35 -10.05
CA ARG A 71 -4.79 11.84 -9.11
C ARG A 71 -5.21 10.53 -8.45
N MET A 72 -4.23 9.63 -8.30
CA MET A 72 -4.33 8.47 -7.43
C MET A 72 -3.29 8.57 -6.32
N CYS A 73 -3.73 8.53 -5.06
CA CYS A 73 -2.89 8.60 -3.87
C CYS A 73 -2.89 7.26 -3.16
N ILE A 74 -1.74 6.61 -3.08
CA ILE A 74 -1.58 5.30 -2.45
C ILE A 74 -0.72 5.45 -1.20
N ASN A 75 -1.32 5.27 -0.02
CA ASN A 75 -0.60 5.29 1.25
C ASN A 75 -0.02 3.91 1.53
N ILE A 76 1.28 3.77 1.37
CA ILE A 76 2.01 2.51 1.53
C ILE A 76 3.39 2.74 2.11
N GLY A 77 3.95 1.76 2.79
CA GLY A 77 5.33 1.73 3.25
C GLY A 77 6.02 0.43 2.85
N ASP A 78 7.34 0.44 2.86
CA ASP A 78 8.14 -0.76 2.67
C ASP A 78 8.02 -1.68 3.89
N GLN A 79 8.12 -2.98 3.67
CA GLN A 79 8.01 -3.96 4.74
C GLN A 79 9.38 -4.47 5.18
N PHE A 80 9.59 -4.50 6.51
CA PHE A 80 10.78 -5.05 7.13
C PHE A 80 10.58 -6.52 7.49
N LEU A 81 11.37 -7.40 6.89
CA LEU A 81 11.40 -8.82 7.20
C LEU A 81 12.45 -9.11 8.25
N ARG A 82 12.01 -9.66 9.39
CA ARG A 82 12.92 -9.97 10.51
C ARG A 82 13.68 -11.27 10.24
N ALA A 83 14.94 -11.32 10.66
CA ALA A 83 15.79 -12.48 10.48
C ALA A 83 15.22 -13.76 11.13
N LYS A 84 14.55 -13.65 12.27
CA LYS A 84 13.93 -14.78 12.96
C LYS A 84 12.82 -15.48 12.17
N ASP A 85 12.12 -14.74 11.30
CA ASP A 85 10.98 -15.26 10.54
C ASP A 85 11.37 -15.62 9.09
N HIS A 86 12.48 -15.04 8.58
CA HIS A 86 12.88 -15.13 7.16
C HIS A 86 14.36 -15.46 6.96
N GLY A 87 15.07 -15.94 7.98
CA GLY A 87 16.47 -16.33 7.93
C GLY A 87 17.47 -15.17 7.90
N ARG A 88 17.08 -14.02 7.33
CA ARG A 88 17.89 -12.79 7.32
C ARG A 88 17.02 -11.55 7.35
N TYR A 89 17.55 -10.44 7.83
CA TYR A 89 16.89 -9.14 7.74
C TYR A 89 16.89 -8.64 6.30
N ARG A 90 15.72 -8.22 5.83
CA ARG A 90 15.53 -7.63 4.48
C ARG A 90 14.47 -6.55 4.53
N VAL A 91 14.51 -5.64 3.56
CA VAL A 91 13.43 -4.70 3.27
C VAL A 91 12.81 -5.10 1.94
N LEU A 92 11.49 -5.23 1.91
CA LEU A 92 10.73 -5.39 0.67
C LEU A 92 10.29 -4.01 0.21
N PRO A 93 10.74 -3.56 -0.97
CA PRO A 93 10.43 -2.22 -1.48
C PRO A 93 9.06 -2.20 -2.17
N ILE A 94 7.99 -2.37 -1.38
CA ILE A 94 6.61 -2.43 -1.88
C ILE A 94 6.26 -1.17 -2.66
N ARG A 95 6.69 0.00 -2.16
CA ARG A 95 6.48 1.28 -2.85
C ARG A 95 7.04 1.27 -4.25
N THR A 96 8.25 0.76 -4.45
CA THR A 96 8.89 0.70 -5.77
C THR A 96 8.09 -0.18 -6.72
N ALA A 97 7.69 -1.37 -6.27
CA ALA A 97 6.87 -2.27 -7.07
C ALA A 97 5.54 -1.64 -7.51
N ILE A 98 4.89 -0.88 -6.63
CA ILE A 98 3.65 -0.16 -6.98
C ILE A 98 3.92 0.94 -8.00
N ILE A 99 5.00 1.71 -7.88
CA ILE A 99 5.37 2.73 -8.87
C ILE A 99 5.57 2.09 -10.24
N GLU A 100 6.30 0.97 -10.31
CA GLU A 100 6.53 0.23 -11.56
C GLU A 100 5.21 -0.26 -12.17
N GLN A 101 4.31 -0.84 -11.36
CA GLN A 101 3.00 -1.30 -11.80
C GLN A 101 2.14 -0.15 -12.35
N MET A 102 2.09 0.98 -11.65
CA MET A 102 1.29 2.14 -12.08
C MET A 102 1.87 2.79 -13.34
N THR A 103 3.20 2.89 -13.44
CA THR A 103 3.87 3.40 -14.65
C THR A 103 3.61 2.50 -15.87
N ALA A 104 3.59 1.18 -15.66
CA ALA A 104 3.25 0.22 -16.72
C ALA A 104 1.79 0.35 -17.20
N LEU A 105 0.89 0.86 -16.36
CA LEU A 105 -0.51 1.18 -16.73
C LEU A 105 -0.63 2.53 -17.48
N GLY A 106 0.44 3.32 -17.53
CA GLY A 106 0.45 4.62 -18.19
C GLY A 106 0.34 5.82 -17.25
N ALA A 107 0.43 5.63 -15.94
CA ALA A 107 0.42 6.72 -14.97
C ALA A 107 1.79 7.37 -14.84
N ASP A 108 1.81 8.69 -14.68
CA ASP A 108 3.02 9.44 -14.37
C ASP A 108 3.26 9.47 -12.85
N TYR A 109 4.47 9.14 -12.43
CA TYR A 109 4.85 9.27 -11.01
C TYR A 109 5.11 10.73 -10.65
N MET A 110 4.25 11.29 -9.80
CA MET A 110 4.27 12.70 -9.42
C MET A 110 5.06 12.99 -8.13
N GLY A 111 5.71 12.00 -7.56
CA GLY A 111 6.48 12.14 -6.32
C GLY A 111 5.83 11.49 -5.10
N ALA A 112 6.44 11.66 -3.94
CA ALA A 112 5.98 11.09 -2.69
C ALA A 112 5.74 12.17 -1.63
N ILE A 113 4.69 11.97 -0.83
CA ILE A 113 4.43 12.71 0.40
C ILE A 113 4.81 11.79 1.56
N ILE A 114 5.68 12.24 2.44
CA ILE A 114 6.12 11.45 3.59
C ILE A 114 5.22 11.79 4.78
N TRP A 115 4.45 10.78 5.23
CA TRP A 115 3.71 10.88 6.48
C TRP A 115 4.58 10.37 7.63
N GLN A 116 5.21 11.30 8.33
CA GLN A 116 6.01 10.99 9.50
C GLN A 116 5.13 10.80 10.73
N LYS A 117 5.06 9.57 11.25
CA LYS A 117 4.37 9.28 12.51
C LYS A 117 5.29 9.55 13.68
N MET A 118 4.84 10.38 14.61
CA MET A 118 5.46 10.54 15.93
C MET A 118 4.90 9.45 16.85
N THR A 119 5.69 8.45 17.19
CA THR A 119 5.33 7.47 18.22
C THR A 119 5.82 7.99 19.57
N ASN A 120 4.91 8.42 20.42
CA ASN A 120 5.20 8.64 21.85
C ASN A 120 5.27 7.27 22.55
N THR A 121 6.28 6.47 22.25
CA THR A 121 6.61 5.33 23.09
C THR A 121 7.43 5.86 24.24
N ASN A 122 6.80 6.08 25.40
CA ASN A 122 7.48 6.04 26.69
C ASN A 122 7.97 4.60 26.91
N THR A 123 9.06 4.23 26.28
CA THR A 123 9.80 3.02 26.64
C THR A 123 10.62 3.34 27.88
N SER A 124 10.02 3.15 29.04
CA SER A 124 10.73 2.90 30.29
C SER A 124 11.50 1.58 30.13
N GLY A 125 12.75 1.65 29.68
CA GLY A 125 13.56 0.45 29.50
C GLY A 125 14.82 0.80 28.72
N GLY A 126 15.93 0.93 29.43
CA GLY A 126 17.21 1.41 28.95
C GLY A 126 17.77 0.67 27.74
N GLY A 127 18.33 1.42 26.85
CA GLY A 127 19.08 0.97 25.70
C GLY A 127 19.47 2.15 24.81
N ARG A 128 20.63 2.75 25.06
CA ARG A 128 21.23 3.78 24.21
C ARG A 128 21.38 3.27 22.79
N ASN A 129 20.70 3.89 21.83
CA ASN A 129 21.31 4.19 20.52
C ASN A 129 20.46 5.23 19.77
N LYS A 130 20.79 6.51 20.01
CA LYS A 130 20.35 7.61 19.15
C LYS A 130 21.23 7.58 17.90
N ARG A 131 20.78 7.01 16.81
CA ARG A 131 21.28 7.35 15.48
C ARG A 131 20.25 8.22 14.79
N ARG A 132 20.52 9.52 14.75
CA ARG A 132 19.87 10.43 13.81
C ARG A 132 20.31 10.01 12.41
N VAL A 133 19.39 9.52 11.61
CA VAL A 133 19.57 9.45 10.16
C VAL A 133 19.00 10.75 9.62
N VAL A 134 19.87 11.65 9.21
CA VAL A 134 19.53 12.82 8.41
C VAL A 134 19.69 12.37 6.97
N SER A 135 18.60 12.23 6.24
CA SER A 135 18.63 12.10 4.78
C SER A 135 18.42 13.49 4.17
N THR A 136 19.42 13.94 3.47
CA THR A 136 19.35 15.04 2.48
C THR A 136 18.50 14.63 1.28
#